data_77bb73dc967bd49a4bd6f58e86574404
#
_entry.id   77bb73dc967bd49a4bd6f58e86574404
#
_cell.length_a   1.000
_cell.length_b   1.000
_cell.length_c   1.000
_cell.angle_alpha   90.00
_cell.angle_beta   90.00
_cell.angle_gamma   90.00
#
_symmetry.space_group_name_H-M   'P 1'
#
loop_
_entity.id
_entity.type
_entity.pdbx_description
1 polymer ?
#
loop_
_entity_poly.entity_id
_entity_poly.type
_entity_poly.pdbx_seq_one_letter_code
_entity_poly.pdbx_strand_id
1 'polypeptide(L)'
;MKAAIAVAVSKAIPKRRRPGSGRRGPAQRPRKLALAIPALLTVLSALTLSRLIFDRRVAGQVRHLFAASKGRSRLVTEADLVGLPEPVQRWLRWSNVLGTPYPDAVRLTQEGEFRMGQDRGWVPFTAEEYYTTDPPGYVWTVTFRMAPLVTVSGRDRYTEGQASILMRLASLIPVANDHSPGLNQGAMLRFLNETMWFPAGVLNPYVTWEPRDQTSAVATMRYGGVSASATFIFDDQGRLTNMTAERFDNAKKAILPWSTPISDYGEFAGIRVPVQGAGVWHYEDGEFPYIRLRVTRNSQILWIAGPA
;
A
#
# COMPACT_ATOMS: atom_id res chain seq x y z
N MET A 1 -8.40 0.95 12.27
CA MET A 1 -8.00 -0.34 11.65
C MET A 1 -7.51 -1.36 12.68
N LYS A 2 -6.60 -0.99 13.61
CA LYS A 2 -6.00 -1.89 14.62
C LYS A 2 -7.01 -2.60 15.54
N ALA A 3 -8.02 -1.89 16.05
CA ALA A 3 -8.98 -2.47 17.01
C ALA A 3 -9.98 -3.46 16.39
N ALA A 4 -10.44 -3.22 15.18
CA ALA A 4 -11.44 -4.06 14.52
C ALA A 4 -10.89 -5.44 14.11
N ILE A 5 -9.65 -5.49 13.63
CA ILE A 5 -9.00 -6.75 13.25
C ILE A 5 -8.64 -7.57 14.49
N ALA A 6 -8.14 -6.92 15.56
CA ALA A 6 -7.79 -7.60 16.81
C ALA A 6 -9.01 -8.22 17.50
N VAL A 7 -10.17 -7.55 17.49
CA VAL A 7 -11.42 -8.04 18.09
C VAL A 7 -12.00 -9.21 17.31
N ALA A 8 -11.95 -9.20 15.98
CA ALA A 8 -12.46 -10.29 15.15
C ALA A 8 -11.64 -11.59 15.32
N VAL A 9 -10.31 -11.48 15.43
CA VAL A 9 -9.42 -12.63 15.62
C VAL A 9 -9.51 -13.19 17.04
N SER A 10 -9.66 -12.34 18.07
CA SER A 10 -9.79 -12.79 19.47
C SER A 10 -11.08 -13.56 19.75
N LYS A 11 -12.17 -13.30 19.00
CA LYS A 11 -13.45 -14.03 19.14
C LYS A 11 -13.49 -15.36 18.38
N ALA A 12 -12.57 -15.63 17.47
CA ALA A 12 -12.56 -16.82 16.63
C ALA A 12 -11.77 -18.02 17.23
N ILE A 13 -11.09 -17.86 18.37
CA ILE A 13 -10.32 -18.93 18.99
C ILE A 13 -11.17 -19.60 20.08
N PRO A 14 -11.67 -20.84 19.89
CA PRO A 14 -12.41 -21.55 20.92
C PRO A 14 -11.50 -22.01 22.05
N LYS A 15 -11.85 -21.66 23.29
CA LYS A 15 -11.17 -22.17 24.50
C LYS A 15 -11.26 -23.69 24.55
N ARG A 16 -10.11 -24.37 24.62
CA ARG A 16 -10.00 -25.82 24.79
C ARG A 16 -10.74 -26.25 26.08
N ARG A 17 -11.80 -27.02 25.93
CA ARG A 17 -12.42 -27.79 27.02
C ARG A 17 -11.67 -29.11 27.18
N ARG A 18 -11.39 -29.50 28.44
CA ARG A 18 -10.79 -30.78 28.79
C ARG A 18 -11.77 -31.92 28.49
N PRO A 19 -11.32 -33.10 28.04
CA PRO A 19 -12.20 -34.22 27.74
C PRO A 19 -12.64 -34.91 29.04
N GLY A 20 -13.94 -34.98 29.24
CA GLY A 20 -14.57 -35.85 30.23
C GLY A 20 -14.66 -37.28 29.69
N SER A 21 -14.33 -38.26 30.50
CA SER A 21 -14.43 -39.70 30.23
C SER A 21 -15.92 -40.14 30.17
N GLY A 22 -16.40 -40.40 28.96
CA GLY A 22 -17.77 -40.89 28.73
C GLY A 22 -17.78 -42.13 27.83
N ARG A 23 -18.47 -43.17 28.27
CA ARG A 23 -18.63 -44.52 27.71
C ARG A 23 -18.95 -44.52 26.20
N ARG A 24 -18.29 -45.38 25.45
CA ARG A 24 -18.50 -45.64 24.02
C ARG A 24 -19.84 -46.36 23.79
N GLY A 25 -20.80 -45.68 23.17
CA GLY A 25 -21.98 -46.29 22.54
C GLY A 25 -21.70 -46.65 21.07
N PRO A 26 -22.50 -47.55 20.43
CA PRO A 26 -22.16 -48.12 19.11
C PRO A 26 -22.23 -47.10 18.00
N ALA A 27 -21.39 -47.31 17.00
CA ALA A 27 -21.04 -46.54 15.82
C ALA A 27 -22.22 -45.85 15.09
N GLN A 28 -22.41 -44.56 15.33
CA GLN A 28 -23.19 -43.64 14.48
C GLN A 28 -22.28 -42.83 13.52
N ARG A 29 -21.22 -43.45 13.04
CA ARG A 29 -20.19 -42.75 12.24
C ARG A 29 -20.54 -42.39 10.79
N PRO A 30 -21.36 -43.10 9.98
CA PRO A 30 -21.49 -42.77 8.57
C PRO A 30 -22.41 -41.54 8.26
N ARG A 31 -23.43 -41.27 9.07
CA ARG A 31 -24.36 -40.14 8.82
C ARG A 31 -23.75 -38.78 9.08
N LYS A 32 -22.87 -38.65 10.08
CA LYS A 32 -22.19 -37.36 10.38
C LYS A 32 -21.16 -37.00 9.31
N LEU A 33 -20.47 -37.99 8.72
CA LEU A 33 -19.53 -37.81 7.64
C LEU A 33 -20.23 -37.44 6.33
N ALA A 34 -21.40 -38.00 6.06
CA ALA A 34 -22.20 -37.71 4.87
C ALA A 34 -22.72 -36.26 4.81
N LEU A 35 -22.95 -35.62 5.96
CA LEU A 35 -23.32 -34.20 6.06
C LEU A 35 -22.12 -33.26 6.13
N ALA A 36 -20.97 -33.72 6.61
CA ALA A 36 -19.77 -32.90 6.74
C ALA A 36 -19.16 -32.52 5.38
N ILE A 37 -19.15 -33.45 4.42
CA ILE A 37 -18.59 -33.20 3.09
C ILE A 37 -19.36 -32.09 2.33
N PRO A 38 -20.69 -32.15 2.15
CA PRO A 38 -21.42 -31.09 1.48
C PRO A 38 -21.34 -29.75 2.22
N ALA A 39 -21.34 -29.75 3.56
CA ALA A 39 -21.13 -28.53 4.33
C ALA A 39 -19.75 -27.90 4.07
N LEU A 40 -18.68 -28.71 4.04
CA LEU A 40 -17.34 -28.24 3.71
C LEU A 40 -17.26 -27.68 2.28
N LEU A 41 -17.85 -28.37 1.29
CA LEU A 41 -17.91 -27.92 -0.09
C LEU A 41 -18.66 -26.59 -0.22
N THR A 42 -19.77 -26.43 0.50
CA THR A 42 -20.53 -25.17 0.52
C THR A 42 -19.69 -24.02 1.08
N VAL A 43 -18.97 -24.25 2.18
CA VAL A 43 -18.06 -23.23 2.78
C VAL A 43 -16.93 -22.88 1.81
N LEU A 44 -16.27 -23.86 1.22
CA LEU A 44 -15.19 -23.63 0.25
C LEU A 44 -15.70 -22.87 -0.98
N SER A 45 -16.88 -23.23 -1.50
CA SER A 45 -17.50 -22.52 -2.62
C SER A 45 -17.84 -21.08 -2.28
N ALA A 46 -18.38 -20.82 -1.08
CA ALA A 46 -18.68 -19.48 -0.60
C ALA A 46 -17.41 -18.62 -0.45
N LEU A 47 -16.32 -19.19 0.09
CA LEU A 47 -15.03 -18.50 0.22
C LEU A 47 -14.43 -18.18 -1.15
N THR A 48 -14.45 -19.13 -2.08
CA THR A 48 -13.95 -18.94 -3.45
C THR A 48 -14.76 -17.86 -4.19
N LEU A 49 -16.08 -17.93 -4.12
CA LEU A 49 -16.97 -16.94 -4.74
C LEU A 49 -16.74 -15.54 -4.15
N SER A 50 -16.62 -15.45 -2.83
CA SER A 50 -16.34 -14.19 -2.13
C SER A 50 -15.02 -13.59 -2.58
N ARG A 51 -13.96 -14.42 -2.72
CA ARG A 51 -12.67 -14.00 -3.24
C ARG A 51 -12.78 -13.48 -4.68
N LEU A 52 -13.45 -14.21 -5.56
CA LEU A 52 -13.67 -13.81 -6.96
C LEU A 52 -14.43 -12.47 -7.06
N ILE A 53 -15.46 -12.28 -6.24
CA ILE A 53 -16.22 -11.02 -6.19
C ILE A 53 -15.32 -9.88 -5.73
N PHE A 54 -14.50 -10.09 -4.69
CA PHE A 54 -13.56 -9.09 -4.19
C PHE A 54 -12.55 -8.70 -5.29
N ASP A 55 -11.92 -9.69 -5.93
CA ASP A 55 -10.91 -9.47 -6.97
C ASP A 55 -11.51 -8.77 -8.21
N ARG A 56 -12.73 -9.14 -8.64
CA ARG A 56 -13.43 -8.45 -9.72
C ARG A 56 -13.74 -6.98 -9.40
N ARG A 57 -14.12 -6.68 -8.15
CA ARG A 57 -14.36 -5.30 -7.70
C ARG A 57 -13.07 -4.49 -7.71
N VAL A 58 -11.98 -5.05 -7.21
CA VAL A 58 -10.65 -4.41 -7.26
C VAL A 58 -10.21 -4.18 -8.69
N ALA A 59 -10.32 -5.19 -9.56
CA ALA A 59 -10.01 -5.04 -10.99
C ALA A 59 -10.85 -3.96 -11.68
N GLY A 60 -12.12 -3.81 -11.30
CA GLY A 60 -12.97 -2.70 -11.75
C GLY A 60 -12.46 -1.34 -11.32
N GLN A 61 -11.99 -1.22 -10.07
CA GLN A 61 -11.40 0.02 -9.55
C GLN A 61 -10.07 0.37 -10.24
N VAL A 62 -9.22 -0.63 -10.52
CA VAL A 62 -7.97 -0.45 -11.26
C VAL A 62 -8.24 0.00 -12.69
N ARG A 63 -9.23 -0.61 -13.39
CA ARG A 63 -9.63 -0.15 -14.73
C ARG A 63 -10.11 1.30 -14.72
N HIS A 64 -10.92 1.68 -13.72
CA HIS A 64 -11.39 3.05 -13.56
C HIS A 64 -10.24 4.02 -13.28
N LEU A 65 -9.30 3.65 -12.40
CA LEU A 65 -8.09 4.43 -12.13
C LEU A 65 -7.30 4.69 -13.42
N PHE A 66 -7.05 3.64 -14.20
CA PHE A 66 -6.27 3.77 -15.44
C PHE A 66 -7.02 4.53 -16.53
N ALA A 67 -8.35 4.36 -16.65
CA ALA A 67 -9.16 5.09 -17.61
C ALA A 67 -9.20 6.61 -17.35
N ALA A 68 -8.93 7.03 -16.11
CA ALA A 68 -8.85 8.43 -15.75
C ALA A 68 -7.49 9.07 -16.10
N SER A 69 -6.46 8.27 -16.39
CA SER A 69 -5.12 8.77 -16.75
C SER A 69 -5.16 9.54 -18.08
N LYS A 70 -4.54 10.73 -18.08
CA LYS A 70 -4.55 11.62 -19.26
C LYS A 70 -3.49 11.28 -20.30
N GLY A 71 -2.55 10.38 -19.97
CA GLY A 71 -1.43 10.00 -20.83
C GLY A 71 -0.55 11.19 -21.22
N ARG A 72 0.67 11.20 -20.78
CA ARG A 72 1.65 12.23 -21.14
C ARG A 72 2.75 11.60 -22.00
N SER A 73 2.48 11.34 -23.27
CA SER A 73 3.48 10.78 -24.19
C SER A 73 4.66 11.75 -24.39
N ARG A 74 5.49 11.95 -23.36
CA ARG A 74 6.68 12.79 -23.39
C ARG A 74 7.83 12.12 -22.64
N LEU A 75 9.05 12.48 -23.03
CA LEU A 75 10.25 12.08 -22.31
C LEU A 75 10.53 13.07 -21.18
N VAL A 76 11.14 12.58 -20.11
CA VAL A 76 11.70 13.41 -19.06
C VAL A 76 13.01 14.02 -19.57
N THR A 77 13.18 15.32 -19.43
CA THR A 77 14.33 16.07 -19.96
C THR A 77 14.99 16.89 -18.86
N GLU A 78 16.20 17.42 -19.13
CA GLU A 78 16.87 18.35 -18.22
C GLU A 78 16.05 19.62 -17.94
N ALA A 79 15.22 20.05 -18.91
CA ALA A 79 14.31 21.18 -18.71
C ALA A 79 13.28 20.95 -17.60
N ASP A 80 12.90 19.70 -17.35
CA ASP A 80 11.96 19.35 -16.29
C ASP A 80 12.58 19.49 -14.87
N LEU A 81 13.91 19.55 -14.78
CA LEU A 81 14.63 19.71 -13.54
C LEU A 81 14.87 21.17 -13.17
N VAL A 82 14.68 22.08 -14.12
CA VAL A 82 14.92 23.52 -13.89
C VAL A 82 13.99 24.04 -12.80
N GLY A 83 14.56 24.73 -11.80
CA GLY A 83 13.82 25.27 -10.66
C GLY A 83 13.56 24.30 -9.51
N LEU A 84 13.88 23.01 -9.66
CA LEU A 84 13.84 22.07 -8.54
C LEU A 84 15.04 22.31 -7.60
N PRO A 85 14.88 22.05 -6.28
CA PRO A 85 16.01 22.03 -5.36
C PRO A 85 17.12 21.08 -5.84
N GLU A 86 18.35 21.49 -5.61
CA GLU A 86 19.52 20.75 -6.10
C GLU A 86 19.54 19.27 -5.66
N PRO A 87 19.26 18.90 -4.38
CA PRO A 87 19.22 17.49 -3.98
C PRO A 87 18.14 16.68 -4.73
N VAL A 88 17.02 17.28 -5.12
CA VAL A 88 15.99 16.63 -5.92
C VAL A 88 16.47 16.39 -7.36
N GLN A 89 17.18 17.37 -7.95
CA GLN A 89 17.77 17.21 -9.27
C GLN A 89 18.83 16.09 -9.29
N ARG A 90 19.70 16.00 -8.26
CA ARG A 90 20.67 14.90 -8.11
C ARG A 90 19.97 13.55 -8.02
N TRP A 91 18.91 13.44 -7.20
CA TRP A 91 18.13 12.23 -7.06
C TRP A 91 17.52 11.78 -8.39
N LEU A 92 16.91 12.68 -9.14
CA LEU A 92 16.30 12.36 -10.43
C LEU A 92 17.35 11.89 -11.47
N ARG A 93 18.53 12.53 -11.50
CA ARG A 93 19.65 12.07 -12.34
C ARG A 93 20.19 10.72 -11.86
N TRP A 94 20.38 10.55 -10.55
CA TRP A 94 20.81 9.27 -9.97
C TRP A 94 19.83 8.15 -10.29
N SER A 95 18.54 8.40 -10.20
CA SER A 95 17.48 7.43 -10.55
C SER A 95 17.42 7.09 -12.03
N ASN A 96 18.19 7.77 -12.88
CA ASN A 96 18.28 7.55 -14.32
C ASN A 96 16.94 7.73 -15.06
N VAL A 97 16.13 8.71 -14.64
CA VAL A 97 14.83 8.98 -15.27
C VAL A 97 14.94 9.86 -16.52
N LEU A 98 16.07 10.56 -16.73
CA LEU A 98 16.27 11.42 -17.90
C LEU A 98 16.29 10.59 -19.19
N GLY A 99 15.58 11.08 -20.19
CA GLY A 99 15.43 10.38 -21.47
C GLY A 99 14.43 9.21 -21.42
N THR A 100 13.87 8.90 -20.25
CA THR A 100 12.81 7.88 -20.15
C THR A 100 11.43 8.50 -20.36
N PRO A 101 10.44 7.72 -20.78
CA PRO A 101 9.06 8.18 -20.83
C PRO A 101 8.54 8.57 -19.45
N TYR A 102 7.76 9.65 -19.39
CA TYR A 102 7.04 10.01 -18.17
C TYR A 102 6.01 8.91 -17.83
N PRO A 103 5.98 8.41 -16.58
CA PRO A 103 5.10 7.31 -16.21
C PRO A 103 3.64 7.78 -16.09
N ASP A 104 2.77 7.32 -16.99
CA ASP A 104 1.33 7.60 -16.89
C ASP A 104 0.65 6.72 -15.83
N ALA A 105 1.05 5.45 -15.80
CA ALA A 105 0.61 4.47 -14.83
C ALA A 105 1.76 3.54 -14.42
N VAL A 106 1.66 3.01 -13.20
CA VAL A 106 2.68 2.11 -12.63
C VAL A 106 1.99 0.93 -11.96
N ARG A 107 2.56 -0.26 -12.11
CA ARG A 107 2.16 -1.45 -11.35
C ARG A 107 3.35 -1.99 -10.57
N LEU A 108 3.16 -2.23 -9.28
CA LEU A 108 4.13 -2.85 -8.40
C LEU A 108 3.63 -4.19 -7.88
N THR A 109 4.55 -5.10 -7.60
CA THR A 109 4.33 -6.28 -6.77
C THR A 109 5.21 -6.17 -5.54
N GLN A 110 4.64 -6.42 -4.39
CA GLN A 110 5.30 -6.25 -3.09
C GLN A 110 5.09 -7.49 -2.23
N GLU A 111 6.09 -7.78 -1.41
CA GLU A 111 6.00 -8.72 -0.31
C GLU A 111 6.59 -8.08 0.95
N GLY A 112 6.16 -8.56 2.11
CA GLY A 112 6.66 -7.99 3.36
C GLY A 112 5.91 -8.49 4.56
N GLU A 113 6.04 -7.73 5.64
CA GLU A 113 5.43 -8.03 6.92
C GLU A 113 4.82 -6.76 7.52
N PHE A 114 3.73 -6.93 8.21
CA PHE A 114 2.96 -5.84 8.82
C PHE A 114 2.67 -6.15 10.29
N ARG A 115 2.80 -5.14 11.16
CA ARG A 115 2.43 -5.22 12.57
C ARG A 115 1.16 -4.42 12.83
N MET A 116 0.17 -5.05 13.41
CA MET A 116 -1.14 -4.43 13.70
C MET A 116 -1.18 -3.69 15.05
N GLY A 117 -0.09 -3.69 15.80
CA GLY A 117 0.08 -3.00 17.08
C GLY A 117 1.48 -3.22 17.62
N GLN A 118 1.94 -2.38 18.57
CA GLN A 118 3.27 -2.47 19.15
C GLN A 118 3.50 -3.81 19.88
N ASP A 119 2.45 -4.34 20.50
CA ASP A 119 2.40 -5.63 21.22
C ASP A 119 2.12 -6.85 20.31
N ARG A 120 2.00 -6.66 19.00
CA ARG A 120 1.68 -7.72 18.03
C ARG A 120 2.89 -8.18 17.25
N GLY A 121 2.88 -9.45 16.86
CA GLY A 121 3.90 -10.00 15.96
C GLY A 121 3.75 -9.52 14.53
N TRP A 122 4.78 -9.78 13.72
CA TRP A 122 4.78 -9.53 12.29
C TRP A 122 3.88 -10.53 11.56
N VAL A 123 3.08 -10.04 10.63
CA VAL A 123 2.18 -10.81 9.78
C VAL A 123 2.65 -10.68 8.34
N PRO A 124 3.02 -11.77 7.67
CA PRO A 124 3.47 -11.71 6.28
C PRO A 124 2.33 -11.33 5.35
N PHE A 125 2.67 -10.56 4.30
CA PHE A 125 1.73 -10.19 3.25
C PHE A 125 2.35 -10.26 1.86
N THR A 126 1.48 -10.33 0.87
CA THR A 126 1.76 -10.06 -0.54
C THR A 126 0.79 -9.01 -1.03
N ALA A 127 1.26 -8.12 -1.92
CA ALA A 127 0.42 -7.04 -2.43
C ALA A 127 0.72 -6.72 -3.89
N GLU A 128 -0.27 -6.15 -4.56
CA GLU A 128 -0.12 -5.44 -5.83
C GLU A 128 -0.60 -4.01 -5.65
N GLU A 129 0.08 -3.10 -6.29
CA GLU A 129 -0.26 -1.69 -6.24
C GLU A 129 -0.23 -1.06 -7.63
N TYR A 130 -1.18 -0.21 -7.89
CA TYR A 130 -1.44 0.43 -9.16
C TYR A 130 -1.55 1.92 -8.96
N TYR A 131 -0.82 2.71 -9.76
CA TYR A 131 -0.83 4.17 -9.69
C TYR A 131 -1.17 4.80 -11.02
N THR A 132 -1.72 6.00 -10.96
CA THR A 132 -1.69 6.99 -12.05
C THR A 132 -1.05 8.27 -11.54
N THR A 133 -0.37 9.00 -12.43
CA THR A 133 0.35 10.23 -12.07
C THR A 133 -0.47 11.48 -12.34
N ASP A 134 -1.32 11.48 -13.37
CA ASP A 134 -2.22 12.59 -13.72
C ASP A 134 -3.57 12.07 -14.26
N PRO A 135 -4.64 12.15 -13.48
CA PRO A 135 -4.69 12.59 -12.08
C PRO A 135 -3.98 11.62 -11.13
N PRO A 136 -3.45 12.12 -9.99
CA PRO A 136 -2.77 11.28 -9.03
C PRO A 136 -3.75 10.35 -8.31
N GLY A 137 -3.39 9.07 -8.23
CA GLY A 137 -4.22 8.10 -7.54
C GLY A 137 -3.54 6.74 -7.43
N TYR A 138 -4.05 5.91 -6.53
CA TYR A 138 -3.62 4.52 -6.41
C TYR A 138 -4.74 3.57 -5.98
N VAL A 139 -4.52 2.29 -6.29
CA VAL A 139 -5.24 1.14 -5.72
C VAL A 139 -4.20 0.15 -5.26
N TRP A 140 -4.16 -0.10 -3.95
CA TRP A 140 -3.32 -1.13 -3.32
C TRP A 140 -4.20 -2.30 -2.89
N THR A 141 -3.87 -3.51 -3.32
CA THR A 141 -4.53 -4.75 -2.91
C THR A 141 -3.55 -5.63 -2.18
N VAL A 142 -3.95 -6.19 -1.06
CA VAL A 142 -3.08 -6.92 -0.15
C VAL A 142 -3.75 -8.18 0.37
N THR A 143 -2.94 -9.21 0.60
CA THR A 143 -3.36 -10.42 1.32
C THR A 143 -2.41 -10.66 2.48
N PHE A 144 -2.92 -10.53 3.70
CA PHE A 144 -2.25 -10.88 4.94
C PHE A 144 -2.48 -12.36 5.27
N ARG A 145 -1.42 -13.09 5.65
CA ARG A 145 -1.50 -14.48 6.11
C ARG A 145 -1.50 -14.51 7.64
N MET A 146 -2.69 -14.50 8.25
CA MET A 146 -2.86 -14.42 9.70
C MET A 146 -2.53 -15.74 10.42
N ALA A 147 -2.85 -16.89 9.77
CA ALA A 147 -2.59 -18.24 10.23
C ALA A 147 -2.72 -19.21 9.03
N PRO A 148 -2.37 -20.49 9.14
CA PRO A 148 -2.69 -21.47 8.11
C PRO A 148 -4.18 -21.39 7.75
N LEU A 149 -4.48 -21.19 6.45
CA LEU A 149 -5.84 -21.07 5.89
C LEU A 149 -6.65 -19.83 6.34
N VAL A 150 -6.06 -18.94 7.14
CA VAL A 150 -6.73 -17.71 7.60
C VAL A 150 -6.06 -16.49 6.94
N THR A 151 -6.77 -15.86 6.02
CA THR A 151 -6.28 -14.67 5.32
C THR A 151 -7.18 -13.47 5.55
N VAL A 152 -6.59 -12.28 5.50
CA VAL A 152 -7.32 -11.01 5.40
C VAL A 152 -6.94 -10.38 4.07
N SER A 153 -7.95 -10.15 3.23
CA SER A 153 -7.77 -9.40 1.97
C SER A 153 -8.10 -7.94 2.19
N GLY A 154 -7.24 -7.07 1.70
CA GLY A 154 -7.38 -5.64 1.84
C GLY A 154 -7.33 -4.89 0.52
N ARG A 155 -7.94 -3.72 0.49
CA ARG A 155 -7.85 -2.76 -0.57
C ARG A 155 -7.81 -1.35 0.03
N ASP A 156 -6.74 -0.62 -0.24
CA ASP A 156 -6.64 0.82 -0.03
C ASP A 156 -6.75 1.51 -1.39
N ARG A 157 -7.49 2.59 -1.45
CA ARG A 157 -7.70 3.38 -2.66
C ARG A 157 -7.57 4.86 -2.33
N TYR A 158 -6.88 5.59 -3.21
CA TYR A 158 -6.86 7.04 -3.25
C TYR A 158 -7.13 7.49 -4.69
N THR A 159 -8.22 8.19 -4.91
CA THR A 159 -8.62 8.73 -6.22
C THR A 159 -9.41 10.00 -6.00
N GLU A 160 -9.22 11.00 -6.87
CA GLU A 160 -9.97 12.27 -6.81
C GLU A 160 -9.82 13.01 -5.46
N GLY A 161 -8.67 12.86 -4.79
CA GLY A 161 -8.42 13.44 -3.49
C GLY A 161 -9.08 12.69 -2.31
N GLN A 162 -9.76 11.57 -2.56
CA GLN A 162 -10.48 10.80 -1.55
C GLN A 162 -9.87 9.41 -1.33
N ALA A 163 -9.75 9.04 -0.07
CA ALA A 163 -9.21 7.77 0.37
C ALA A 163 -10.29 6.82 0.89
N SER A 164 -10.07 5.53 0.74
CA SER A 164 -10.90 4.51 1.38
C SER A 164 -10.11 3.25 1.65
N ILE A 165 -10.39 2.61 2.79
CA ILE A 165 -9.79 1.36 3.23
C ILE A 165 -10.89 0.32 3.39
N LEU A 166 -10.68 -0.88 2.80
CA LEU A 166 -11.56 -2.03 2.99
C LEU A 166 -10.71 -3.26 3.31
N MET A 167 -10.97 -3.88 4.47
CA MET A 167 -10.33 -5.14 4.86
C MET A 167 -11.40 -6.21 5.13
N ARG A 168 -11.17 -7.42 4.66
CA ARG A 168 -12.10 -8.55 4.79
C ARG A 168 -11.40 -9.82 5.25
N LEU A 169 -11.86 -10.41 6.34
CA LEU A 169 -11.45 -11.74 6.77
C LEU A 169 -12.00 -12.78 5.77
N ALA A 170 -11.12 -13.65 5.29
CA ALA A 170 -11.42 -14.65 4.25
C ALA A 170 -12.13 -14.06 3.01
N SER A 171 -11.85 -12.79 2.66
CA SER A 171 -12.52 -12.01 1.61
C SER A 171 -14.05 -11.87 1.78
N LEU A 172 -14.63 -12.35 2.86
CA LEU A 172 -16.07 -12.43 3.11
C LEU A 172 -16.54 -11.42 4.17
N ILE A 173 -15.97 -11.48 5.37
CA ILE A 173 -16.43 -10.70 6.52
C ILE A 173 -15.68 -9.37 6.58
N PRO A 174 -16.34 -8.21 6.45
CA PRO A 174 -15.67 -6.93 6.58
C PRO A 174 -15.19 -6.73 8.03
N VAL A 175 -13.87 -6.48 8.18
CA VAL A 175 -13.23 -6.21 9.47
C VAL A 175 -12.77 -4.75 9.58
N ALA A 176 -12.66 -4.04 8.46
CA ALA A 176 -12.51 -2.59 8.39
C ALA A 176 -13.15 -2.08 7.11
N ASN A 177 -13.83 -0.95 7.21
CA ASN A 177 -14.37 -0.18 6.09
C ASN A 177 -14.37 1.30 6.54
N ASP A 178 -13.39 2.07 6.06
CA ASP A 178 -13.18 3.45 6.51
C ASP A 178 -13.08 4.39 5.31
N HIS A 179 -13.81 5.49 5.41
CA HIS A 179 -13.88 6.58 4.42
C HIS A 179 -13.77 7.94 5.14
N SER A 180 -13.20 7.98 6.35
CA SER A 180 -13.12 9.20 7.14
C SER A 180 -12.24 10.26 6.45
N PRO A 181 -12.58 11.56 6.55
CA PRO A 181 -11.83 12.63 5.89
C PRO A 181 -10.34 12.69 6.25
N GLY A 182 -9.96 12.29 7.49
CA GLY A 182 -8.57 12.24 7.92
C GLY A 182 -7.70 11.26 7.10
N LEU A 183 -8.31 10.24 6.48
CA LEU A 183 -7.60 9.32 5.60
C LEU A 183 -7.05 10.01 4.35
N ASN A 184 -7.69 11.07 3.86
CA ASN A 184 -7.31 11.72 2.61
C ASN A 184 -5.90 12.29 2.68
N GLN A 185 -5.54 12.96 3.80
CA GLN A 185 -4.20 13.48 4.04
C GLN A 185 -3.16 12.36 4.13
N GLY A 186 -3.47 11.31 4.91
CA GLY A 186 -2.57 10.16 5.06
C GLY A 186 -2.36 9.38 3.75
N ALA A 187 -3.38 9.30 2.89
CA ALA A 187 -3.29 8.65 1.58
C ALA A 187 -2.53 9.50 0.56
N MET A 188 -2.72 10.83 0.58
CA MET A 188 -1.95 11.75 -0.25
C MET A 188 -0.46 11.70 0.11
N LEU A 189 -0.12 11.70 1.41
CA LEU A 189 1.27 11.53 1.86
C LEU A 189 1.85 10.18 1.43
N ARG A 190 1.06 9.12 1.49
CA ARG A 190 1.46 7.80 0.98
C ARG A 190 1.75 7.86 -0.52
N PHE A 191 0.88 8.45 -1.32
CA PHE A 191 1.12 8.64 -2.75
C PHE A 191 2.41 9.42 -3.00
N LEU A 192 2.59 10.56 -2.33
CA LEU A 192 3.79 11.41 -2.45
C LEU A 192 5.07 10.63 -2.09
N ASN A 193 5.05 9.88 -1.00
CA ASN A 193 6.17 9.02 -0.60
C ASN A 193 6.49 7.95 -1.66
N GLU A 194 5.47 7.29 -2.15
CA GLU A 194 5.58 6.16 -3.06
C GLU A 194 6.02 6.55 -4.48
N THR A 195 6.07 7.87 -4.80
CA THR A 195 6.76 8.35 -6.01
C THR A 195 8.23 7.94 -6.05
N MET A 196 8.82 7.53 -4.93
CA MET A 196 10.17 6.95 -4.90
C MET A 196 10.31 5.73 -5.83
N TRP A 197 9.21 5.01 -6.12
CA TRP A 197 9.19 3.86 -7.04
C TRP A 197 8.97 4.23 -8.51
N PHE A 198 8.59 5.49 -8.78
CA PHE A 198 8.47 6.10 -10.11
C PHE A 198 8.91 7.57 -10.03
N PRO A 199 10.22 7.82 -9.89
CA PRO A 199 10.74 9.12 -9.46
C PRO A 199 10.32 10.30 -10.34
N ALA A 200 10.13 10.09 -11.64
CA ALA A 200 9.58 11.13 -12.51
C ALA A 200 8.16 11.59 -12.12
N GLY A 201 7.45 10.81 -11.31
CA GLY A 201 6.12 11.19 -10.79
C GLY A 201 6.14 12.44 -9.91
N VAL A 202 7.28 12.81 -9.32
CA VAL A 202 7.43 14.08 -8.56
C VAL A 202 7.42 15.32 -9.44
N LEU A 203 7.56 15.18 -10.75
CA LEU A 203 7.41 16.26 -11.74
C LEU A 203 5.95 16.54 -12.09
N ASN A 204 5.03 15.95 -11.35
CA ASN A 204 3.59 16.17 -11.44
C ASN A 204 3.26 17.62 -11.05
N PRO A 205 2.36 18.32 -11.78
CA PRO A 205 2.01 19.72 -11.51
C PRO A 205 1.32 19.94 -10.15
N TYR A 206 0.87 18.89 -9.48
CA TYR A 206 0.29 18.96 -8.14
C TYR A 206 1.36 19.00 -7.03
N VAL A 207 2.64 18.80 -7.35
CA VAL A 207 3.75 18.80 -6.40
C VAL A 207 4.59 20.06 -6.59
N THR A 208 4.84 20.78 -5.51
CA THR A 208 5.78 21.90 -5.43
C THR A 208 6.92 21.56 -4.52
N TRP A 209 8.11 22.10 -4.80
CA TRP A 209 9.31 21.82 -4.05
C TRP A 209 9.90 23.10 -3.46
N GLU A 210 10.40 23.01 -2.23
CA GLU A 210 11.14 24.05 -1.54
C GLU A 210 12.47 23.49 -1.05
N PRO A 211 13.61 24.21 -1.27
CA PRO A 211 14.89 23.78 -0.75
C PRO A 211 14.88 23.88 0.78
N ARG A 212 15.47 22.91 1.46
CA ARG A 212 15.66 22.94 2.92
C ARG A 212 17.14 23.08 3.28
N ASP A 213 17.97 22.18 2.77
CA ASP A 213 19.42 22.18 2.91
C ASP A 213 20.09 21.42 1.75
N GLN A 214 21.40 21.13 1.86
CA GLN A 214 22.18 20.47 0.79
C GLN A 214 21.76 19.01 0.54
N THR A 215 21.11 18.38 1.51
CA THR A 215 20.71 16.95 1.46
C THR A 215 19.22 16.74 1.64
N SER A 216 18.43 17.79 1.73
CA SER A 216 16.99 17.64 1.89
C SER A 216 16.17 18.73 1.19
N ALA A 217 14.94 18.38 0.83
CA ALA A 217 13.96 19.30 0.25
C ALA A 217 12.55 18.96 0.74
N VAL A 218 11.68 19.96 0.80
CA VAL A 218 10.28 19.79 1.16
C VAL A 218 9.43 19.70 -0.12
N ALA A 219 8.69 18.62 -0.24
CA ALA A 219 7.65 18.46 -1.26
C ALA A 219 6.29 18.78 -0.64
N THR A 220 5.51 19.61 -1.29
CA THR A 220 4.11 19.85 -0.94
C THR A 220 3.21 19.44 -2.09
N MET A 221 2.32 18.50 -1.85
CA MET A 221 1.31 18.08 -2.81
C MET A 221 -0.04 18.70 -2.47
N ARG A 222 -0.74 19.22 -3.52
CA ARG A 222 -2.09 19.79 -3.41
C ARG A 222 -2.98 19.18 -4.49
N TYR A 223 -4.03 18.47 -4.06
CA TYR A 223 -4.97 17.85 -4.98
C TYR A 223 -6.31 17.55 -4.29
N GLY A 224 -7.44 17.73 -5.00
CA GLY A 224 -8.76 17.39 -4.50
C GLY A 224 -9.16 18.11 -3.20
N GLY A 225 -8.70 19.35 -2.99
CA GLY A 225 -8.97 20.13 -1.79
C GLY A 225 -8.12 19.73 -0.57
N VAL A 226 -7.17 18.79 -0.71
CA VAL A 226 -6.27 18.36 0.35
C VAL A 226 -4.86 18.87 0.07
N SER A 227 -4.10 19.15 1.11
CA SER A 227 -2.67 19.49 1.06
C SER A 227 -1.89 18.63 2.04
N ALA A 228 -0.71 18.19 1.62
CA ALA A 228 0.20 17.41 2.45
C ALA A 228 1.65 17.71 2.08
N SER A 229 2.52 17.82 3.08
CA SER A 229 3.94 18.13 2.90
C SER A 229 4.81 17.05 3.54
N ALA A 230 5.97 16.78 2.93
CA ALA A 230 6.94 15.85 3.42
C ALA A 230 8.36 16.33 3.12
N THR A 231 9.32 16.00 4.01
CA THR A 231 10.74 16.23 3.78
C THR A 231 11.36 14.98 3.18
N PHE A 232 11.94 15.11 2.00
CA PHE A 232 12.75 14.09 1.34
C PHE A 232 14.20 14.29 1.73
N ILE A 233 14.86 13.23 2.17
CA ILE A 233 16.24 13.22 2.67
C ILE A 233 17.09 12.34 1.77
N PHE A 234 18.17 12.89 1.28
CA PHE A 234 19.06 12.26 0.32
C PHE A 234 20.48 12.13 0.90
N ASP A 235 21.24 11.18 0.42
CA ASP A 235 22.68 11.10 0.71
C ASP A 235 23.51 11.92 -0.30
N ASP A 236 24.82 11.94 -0.06
CA ASP A 236 25.77 12.67 -0.92
C ASP A 236 25.86 12.14 -2.35
N GLN A 237 25.39 10.92 -2.59
CA GLN A 237 25.30 10.32 -3.92
C GLN A 237 23.99 10.66 -4.65
N GLY A 238 23.05 11.35 -3.99
CA GLY A 238 21.73 11.68 -4.51
C GLY A 238 20.70 10.57 -4.35
N ARG A 239 20.95 9.54 -3.51
CA ARG A 239 19.97 8.52 -3.23
C ARG A 239 18.99 9.03 -2.17
N LEU A 240 17.69 8.78 -2.37
CA LEU A 240 16.67 9.06 -1.36
C LEU A 240 16.81 8.04 -0.21
N THR A 241 17.19 8.48 0.97
CA THR A 241 17.42 7.59 2.12
C THR A 241 16.24 7.51 3.07
N ASN A 242 15.44 8.57 3.13
CA ASN A 242 14.27 8.63 4.00
C ASN A 242 13.27 9.69 3.51
N MET A 243 12.03 9.56 3.95
CA MET A 243 11.04 10.65 3.92
C MET A 243 10.42 10.80 5.31
N THR A 244 10.25 12.03 5.78
CA THR A 244 9.59 12.34 7.05
C THR A 244 8.40 13.26 6.84
N ALA A 245 7.33 13.05 7.60
CA ALA A 245 6.11 13.85 7.52
C ALA A 245 5.28 13.78 8.80
N GLU A 246 4.44 14.79 8.99
CA GLU A 246 3.31 14.76 9.92
C GLU A 246 2.12 14.08 9.23
N ARG A 247 1.79 12.83 9.63
CA ARG A 247 0.80 12.00 8.95
C ARG A 247 -0.35 11.63 9.88
N PHE A 248 -1.57 11.62 9.35
CA PHE A 248 -2.74 11.16 10.11
C PHE A 248 -2.66 9.65 10.39
N ASP A 249 -2.52 9.28 11.67
CA ASP A 249 -2.63 7.90 12.14
C ASP A 249 -4.10 7.57 12.40
N ASN A 250 -4.67 6.71 11.54
CA ASN A 250 -6.06 6.30 11.66
C ASN A 250 -6.36 5.49 12.93
N ALA A 251 -5.37 4.86 13.55
CA ALA A 251 -5.57 4.12 14.79
C ALA A 251 -5.59 5.02 16.03
N LYS A 252 -4.76 6.06 16.04
CA LYS A 252 -4.67 7.06 17.11
C LYS A 252 -5.63 8.23 16.89
N LYS A 253 -6.17 8.39 15.66
CA LYS A 253 -7.01 9.52 15.23
C LYS A 253 -6.31 10.88 15.45
N ALA A 254 -5.02 10.91 15.21
CA ALA A 254 -4.15 12.07 15.41
C ALA A 254 -3.14 12.20 14.26
N ILE A 255 -2.65 13.41 14.03
CA ILE A 255 -1.49 13.65 13.17
C ILE A 255 -0.25 13.42 14.01
N LEU A 256 0.64 12.56 13.54
CA LEU A 256 1.83 12.10 14.27
C LEU A 256 3.05 12.04 13.35
N PRO A 257 4.25 12.20 13.88
CA PRO A 257 5.47 12.06 13.10
C PRO A 257 5.61 10.65 12.51
N TRP A 258 5.98 10.60 11.23
CA TRP A 258 6.09 9.38 10.46
C TRP A 258 7.28 9.45 9.52
N SER A 259 7.92 8.30 9.27
CA SER A 259 9.05 8.20 8.35
C SER A 259 9.06 6.90 7.55
N THR A 260 9.85 6.90 6.47
CA THR A 260 10.04 5.73 5.60
C THR A 260 11.52 5.51 5.28
N PRO A 261 12.30 4.99 6.25
CA PRO A 261 13.70 4.67 6.01
C PRO A 261 13.85 3.60 4.93
N ILE A 262 14.79 3.83 4.02
CA ILE A 262 15.13 2.98 2.87
C ILE A 262 16.38 2.19 3.19
N SER A 263 16.41 0.89 2.90
CA SER A 263 17.52 0.00 3.22
C SER A 263 18.19 -0.64 2.00
N ASP A 264 17.54 -0.68 0.84
CA ASP A 264 18.09 -1.31 -0.36
C ASP A 264 17.51 -0.70 -1.64
N TYR A 265 18.28 -0.80 -2.74
CA TYR A 265 17.95 -0.25 -4.06
C TYR A 265 18.05 -1.32 -5.13
N GLY A 266 17.25 -1.18 -6.18
CA GLY A 266 17.27 -2.02 -7.36
C GLY A 266 17.03 -1.22 -8.62
N GLU A 267 17.05 -1.92 -9.75
CA GLU A 267 16.81 -1.32 -11.06
C GLU A 267 15.71 -2.07 -11.79
N PHE A 268 14.77 -1.32 -12.36
CA PHE A 268 13.71 -1.84 -13.21
C PHE A 268 13.63 -1.01 -14.50
N ALA A 269 13.78 -1.67 -15.62
CA ALA A 269 13.79 -1.03 -16.95
C ALA A 269 14.76 0.17 -17.05
N GLY A 270 15.94 0.06 -16.41
CA GLY A 270 16.96 1.11 -16.40
C GLY A 270 16.77 2.21 -15.35
N ILE A 271 15.67 2.20 -14.59
CA ILE A 271 15.38 3.18 -13.55
C ILE A 271 15.74 2.61 -12.18
N ARG A 272 16.58 3.33 -11.44
CA ARG A 272 16.99 2.96 -10.08
C ARG A 272 16.00 3.50 -9.05
N VAL A 273 15.49 2.60 -8.21
CA VAL A 273 14.48 2.89 -7.19
C VAL A 273 14.77 2.15 -5.89
N PRO A 274 14.25 2.62 -4.75
CA PRO A 274 14.22 1.84 -3.53
C PRO A 274 13.46 0.52 -3.74
N VAL A 275 14.07 -0.60 -3.30
CA VAL A 275 13.40 -1.90 -3.36
C VAL A 275 13.09 -2.46 -1.97
N GLN A 276 13.68 -1.90 -0.91
CA GLN A 276 13.41 -2.34 0.45
C GLN A 276 13.40 -1.15 1.42
N GLY A 277 12.45 -1.15 2.33
CA GLY A 277 12.28 -0.11 3.34
C GLY A 277 11.20 -0.45 4.35
N ALA A 278 10.95 0.49 5.24
CA ALA A 278 9.96 0.37 6.31
C ALA A 278 9.10 1.63 6.41
N GLY A 279 7.90 1.50 6.97
CA GLY A 279 7.12 2.62 7.48
C GLY A 279 7.17 2.63 9.00
N VAL A 280 7.49 3.77 9.57
CA VAL A 280 7.74 3.94 11.02
C VAL A 280 6.89 5.08 11.57
N TRP A 281 6.14 4.83 12.62
CA TRP A 281 5.53 5.85 13.44
C TRP A 281 6.47 6.22 14.58
N HIS A 282 6.59 7.50 14.89
CA HIS A 282 7.35 8.01 16.03
C HIS A 282 6.36 8.45 17.09
N TYR A 283 6.07 7.56 18.04
CA TYR A 283 5.19 7.85 19.17
C TYR A 283 6.01 8.39 20.35
N GLU A 284 5.34 8.97 21.34
CA GLU A 284 5.99 9.47 22.56
C GLU A 284 6.74 8.36 23.33
N ASP A 285 6.23 7.12 23.27
CA ASP A 285 6.81 5.93 23.89
C ASP A 285 7.84 5.19 23.00
N GLY A 286 8.19 5.75 21.84
CA GLY A 286 9.23 5.25 20.97
C GLY A 286 8.80 4.98 19.53
N GLU A 287 9.73 4.45 18.76
CA GLU A 287 9.50 4.13 17.36
C GLU A 287 8.67 2.86 17.19
N PHE A 288 7.72 2.90 16.26
CA PHE A 288 6.90 1.76 15.87
C PHE A 288 7.01 1.48 14.38
N PRO A 289 7.97 0.65 13.94
CA PRO A 289 7.98 0.13 12.59
C PRO A 289 6.77 -0.80 12.43
N TYR A 290 5.80 -0.38 11.59
CA TYR A 290 4.55 -1.12 11.41
C TYR A 290 4.48 -1.90 10.11
N ILE A 291 5.29 -1.56 9.13
CA ILE A 291 5.43 -2.26 7.85
C ILE A 291 6.89 -2.29 7.45
N ARG A 292 7.35 -3.42 6.93
CA ARG A 292 8.58 -3.57 6.18
C ARG A 292 8.26 -4.34 4.91
N LEU A 293 8.79 -3.89 3.79
CA LEU A 293 8.43 -4.45 2.49
C LEU A 293 9.62 -4.47 1.54
N ARG A 294 9.46 -5.34 0.54
CA ARG A 294 10.31 -5.41 -0.64
C ARG A 294 9.44 -5.29 -1.90
N VAL A 295 9.85 -4.45 -2.83
CA VAL A 295 9.30 -4.40 -4.19
C VAL A 295 9.98 -5.51 -5.00
N THR A 296 9.19 -6.45 -5.49
CA THR A 296 9.68 -7.61 -6.26
C THR A 296 9.53 -7.41 -7.76
N ARG A 297 8.65 -6.51 -8.17
CA ARG A 297 8.44 -6.12 -9.58
C ARG A 297 7.95 -4.67 -9.65
N ASN A 298 8.47 -3.92 -10.62
CA ASN A 298 8.01 -2.58 -10.97
C ASN A 298 7.86 -2.51 -12.49
N SER A 299 6.69 -2.12 -12.98
CA SER A 299 6.41 -1.96 -14.40
C SER A 299 5.72 -0.63 -14.60
N GLN A 300 6.40 0.29 -15.27
CA GLN A 300 5.80 1.54 -15.76
C GLN A 300 4.97 1.21 -16.99
N ILE A 301 3.69 1.55 -16.96
CA ILE A 301 2.76 1.34 -18.06
C ILE A 301 2.67 2.68 -18.80
N LEU A 302 3.19 2.68 -20.01
CA LEU A 302 3.00 3.80 -20.93
C LEU A 302 1.66 3.60 -21.62
N TRP A 303 0.80 4.60 -21.61
CA TRP A 303 -0.34 4.65 -22.51
C TRP A 303 0.17 4.84 -23.95
N ILE A 304 0.30 3.74 -24.67
CA ILE A 304 0.25 3.84 -26.12
C ILE A 304 -1.24 4.07 -26.41
N ALA A 305 -1.60 5.27 -26.89
CA ALA A 305 -2.95 5.55 -27.33
C ALA A 305 -3.39 4.40 -28.24
N GLY A 306 -4.32 3.58 -27.78
CA GLY A 306 -4.93 2.56 -28.62
C GLY A 306 -5.59 3.27 -29.80
N PRO A 307 -5.72 2.61 -30.97
CA PRO A 307 -6.42 3.18 -32.10
C PRO A 307 -7.84 3.54 -31.65
N ALA A 308 -8.25 4.77 -32.00
CA ALA A 308 -9.59 5.33 -31.77
C ALA A 308 -10.68 4.46 -32.39
#